data_c4cb2dbf979f84492759e245e6a8ece8
#
_entry.id   c4cb2dbf979f84492759e245e6a8ece8
#
_cell.length_a   1.000
_cell.length_b   1.000
_cell.length_c   1.000
_cell.angle_alpha   90.00
_cell.angle_beta   90.00
_cell.angle_gamma   90.00
#
_symmetry.space_group_name_H-M   'P 1'
#
loop_
_entity.id
_entity.type
_entity.pdbx_description
1 polymer ?
#
loop_
_entity_poly.entity_id
_entity_poly.type
_entity_poly.pdbx_seq_one_letter_code
_entity_poly.pdbx_strand_id
1 'polypeptide(L)'
;MNVYFYVRESCTSCYSGIPGHQHSFLYLFVGHDGHMAWINSWMWTAVVFAALSLLMLIPPALRYNEKILPWALILLVIASWIDKSLGLLVGGFVPNMFETVTEYTPTVPEILIALGVYGLGGIIVSVLWKIAIDVKKENGTFALKGN
;
A
#
# COMPACT_ATOMS: atom_id res chain seq x y z
N MET A 1 5.86 2.53 11.11
CA MET A 1 4.92 3.56 10.64
C MET A 1 3.72 2.96 9.93
N ASN A 2 3.91 2.10 8.92
CA ASN A 2 2.82 1.50 8.14
C ASN A 2 1.81 0.70 9.00
N VAL A 3 2.29 -0.14 9.92
CA VAL A 3 1.45 -0.92 10.86
C VAL A 3 0.57 -0.03 11.73
N TYR A 4 1.12 1.07 12.22
CA TYR A 4 0.37 2.03 13.02
C TYR A 4 -0.81 2.62 12.24
N PHE A 5 -0.58 3.00 10.98
CA PHE A 5 -1.65 3.53 10.13
C PHE A 5 -2.70 2.47 9.82
N TYR A 6 -2.29 1.23 9.58
CA TYR A 6 -3.20 0.11 9.32
C TYR A 6 -4.09 -0.20 10.53
N VAL A 7 -3.51 -0.31 11.71
CA VAL A 7 -4.26 -0.53 12.95
C VAL A 7 -5.19 0.64 13.24
N ARG A 8 -4.72 1.87 13.09
CA ARG A 8 -5.52 3.08 13.30
C ARG A 8 -6.73 3.11 12.36
N GLU A 9 -6.52 2.82 11.07
CA GLU A 9 -7.59 2.82 10.06
C GLU A 9 -8.63 1.74 10.36
N SER A 10 -8.19 0.52 10.67
CA SER A 10 -9.06 -0.58 11.07
C SER A 10 -9.86 -0.26 12.34
N CYS A 11 -9.21 0.27 13.37
CA CYS A 11 -9.87 0.69 14.61
C CYS A 11 -10.87 1.82 14.36
N THR A 12 -10.50 2.83 13.54
CA THR A 12 -11.38 3.96 13.25
C THR A 12 -12.62 3.51 12.48
N SER A 13 -12.45 2.63 11.50
CA SER A 13 -13.56 2.10 10.70
C SER A 13 -14.52 1.24 11.52
N CYS A 14 -14.00 0.41 12.45
CA CYS A 14 -14.83 -0.42 13.31
C CYS A 14 -15.51 0.37 14.44
N TYR A 15 -14.84 1.39 15.00
CA TYR A 15 -15.30 2.11 16.19
C TYR A 15 -16.15 3.36 15.89
N SER A 16 -16.07 3.90 14.68
CA SER A 16 -16.77 5.16 14.33
C SER A 16 -18.31 5.08 14.38
N GLY A 17 -18.88 3.87 14.37
CA GLY A 17 -20.33 3.68 14.41
C GLY A 17 -21.08 4.28 13.20
N ILE A 18 -20.38 4.73 12.18
CA ILE A 18 -20.96 5.26 10.94
C ILE A 18 -21.28 4.07 10.05
N PRO A 19 -22.58 3.77 9.79
CA PRO A 19 -22.95 2.55 9.07
C PRO A 19 -22.31 2.44 7.68
N GLY A 20 -22.15 3.54 6.95
CA GLY A 20 -21.51 3.55 5.63
C GLY A 20 -20.03 3.11 5.66
N HIS A 21 -19.26 3.56 6.63
CA HIS A 21 -17.86 3.17 6.79
C HIS A 21 -17.69 1.72 7.24
N GLN A 22 -18.55 1.29 8.14
CA GLN A 22 -18.53 -0.07 8.68
C GLN A 22 -18.95 -1.08 7.61
N HIS A 23 -19.95 -0.78 6.79
CA HIS A 23 -20.38 -1.60 5.66
C HIS A 23 -19.28 -1.74 4.61
N SER A 24 -18.60 -0.66 4.23
CA SER A 24 -17.50 -0.71 3.26
C SER A 24 -16.33 -1.53 3.76
N PHE A 25 -15.97 -1.41 5.03
CA PHE A 25 -14.90 -2.17 5.65
C PHE A 25 -15.24 -3.68 5.74
N LEU A 26 -16.45 -4.01 6.19
CA LEU A 26 -16.92 -5.39 6.26
C LEU A 26 -17.02 -6.04 4.86
N TYR A 27 -17.45 -5.27 3.87
CA TYR A 27 -17.50 -5.74 2.48
C TYR A 27 -16.12 -6.15 1.95
N LEU A 28 -15.07 -5.39 2.28
CA LEU A 28 -13.69 -5.70 1.90
C LEU A 28 -13.20 -7.03 2.48
N PHE A 29 -13.59 -7.38 3.70
CA PHE A 29 -13.07 -8.56 4.41
C PHE A 29 -14.00 -9.78 4.40
N VAL A 30 -15.30 -9.56 4.41
CA VAL A 30 -16.30 -10.63 4.55
C VAL A 30 -17.10 -10.86 3.27
N GLY A 31 -17.20 -9.83 2.41
CA GLY A 31 -18.06 -9.87 1.23
C GLY A 31 -19.52 -9.56 1.57
N HIS A 32 -20.38 -9.58 0.56
CA HIS A 32 -21.83 -9.37 0.70
C HIS A 32 -22.57 -10.66 0.33
N ASP A 33 -23.57 -11.03 1.13
CA ASP A 33 -24.49 -12.17 0.91
C ASP A 33 -23.81 -13.56 0.66
N GLY A 34 -22.65 -13.81 1.29
CA GLY A 34 -21.97 -15.12 1.20
C GLY A 34 -21.23 -15.35 -0.11
N HIS A 35 -21.27 -14.43 -1.05
CA HIS A 35 -20.40 -14.43 -2.23
C HIS A 35 -19.07 -13.76 -1.91
N MET A 36 -18.00 -14.56 -1.97
CA MET A 36 -16.63 -14.00 -1.90
C MET A 36 -16.37 -13.22 -3.17
N ALA A 37 -16.49 -11.89 -3.08
CA ALA A 37 -16.10 -11.02 -4.18
C ALA A 37 -14.60 -11.21 -4.49
N TRP A 38 -14.22 -11.07 -5.75
CA TRP A 38 -12.82 -11.11 -6.20
C TRP A 38 -11.90 -10.21 -5.36
N ILE A 39 -12.42 -9.07 -4.92
CA ILE A 39 -11.77 -8.07 -4.06
C ILE A 39 -11.37 -8.65 -2.70
N ASN A 40 -12.19 -9.52 -2.10
CA ASN A 40 -11.92 -10.12 -0.79
C ASN A 40 -10.63 -10.97 -0.81
N SER A 41 -10.41 -11.77 -1.86
CA SER A 41 -9.19 -12.55 -2.01
C SER A 41 -7.93 -11.67 -2.07
N TRP A 42 -8.02 -10.51 -2.72
CA TRP A 42 -6.91 -9.55 -2.80
C TRP A 42 -6.62 -8.87 -1.46
N MET A 43 -7.66 -8.52 -0.69
CA MET A 43 -7.48 -7.94 0.64
C MET A 43 -6.82 -8.91 1.61
N TRP A 44 -7.24 -10.17 1.63
CA TRP A 44 -6.58 -11.20 2.44
C TRP A 44 -5.14 -11.43 2.02
N THR A 45 -4.84 -11.41 0.72
CA THR A 45 -3.48 -11.49 0.21
C THR A 45 -2.62 -10.30 0.68
N ALA A 46 -3.16 -9.09 0.70
CA ALA A 46 -2.48 -7.91 1.23
C ALA A 46 -2.15 -8.06 2.72
N VAL A 47 -3.10 -8.55 3.53
CA VAL A 47 -2.89 -8.80 4.96
C VAL A 47 -1.79 -9.83 5.19
N VAL A 48 -1.80 -10.94 4.43
CA VAL A 48 -0.76 -11.98 4.52
C VAL A 48 0.61 -11.42 4.15
N PHE A 49 0.72 -10.65 3.07
CA PHE A 49 1.99 -10.05 2.66
C PHE A 49 2.48 -9.01 3.66
N ALA A 50 1.59 -8.21 4.24
CA ALA A 50 1.94 -7.27 5.30
C ALA A 50 2.46 -8.00 6.54
N ALA A 51 1.77 -9.04 6.99
CA ALA A 51 2.20 -9.86 8.12
C ALA A 51 3.55 -10.54 7.87
N LEU A 52 3.74 -11.12 6.68
CA LEU A 52 5.00 -11.77 6.29
C LEU A 52 6.16 -10.77 6.26
N SER A 53 5.94 -9.60 5.68
CA SER A 53 6.94 -8.52 5.65
C SER A 53 7.31 -8.07 7.07
N LEU A 54 6.33 -7.92 7.95
CA LEU A 54 6.56 -7.58 9.35
C LEU A 54 7.38 -8.65 10.07
N LEU A 55 7.03 -9.92 9.92
CA LEU A 55 7.77 -11.04 10.50
C LEU A 55 9.23 -11.06 10.02
N MET A 56 9.48 -10.64 8.78
CA MET A 56 10.85 -10.52 8.24
C MET A 56 11.60 -9.30 8.77
N LEU A 57 10.91 -8.20 9.06
CA LEU A 57 11.54 -6.95 9.53
C LEU A 57 11.74 -6.89 11.05
N ILE A 58 10.97 -7.62 11.86
CA ILE A 58 11.06 -7.62 13.33
C ILE A 58 12.40 -8.21 13.83
N PRO A 59 12.86 -9.38 13.34
CA PRO A 59 14.12 -9.94 13.80
C PRO A 59 15.33 -9.13 13.31
N PRO A 60 16.21 -8.67 14.20
CA PRO A 60 17.39 -7.89 13.80
C PRO A 60 18.31 -8.69 12.87
N ALA A 61 18.41 -10.01 13.05
CA ALA A 61 19.22 -10.88 12.22
C ALA A 61 18.80 -10.90 10.73
N LEU A 62 17.49 -10.81 10.45
CA LEU A 62 16.96 -10.77 9.08
C LEU A 62 17.05 -9.35 8.50
N ARG A 63 16.90 -8.33 9.33
CA ARG A 63 16.96 -6.93 8.91
C ARG A 63 18.36 -6.50 8.48
N TYR A 64 19.42 -7.06 9.07
CA TYR A 64 20.81 -6.78 8.68
C TYR A 64 21.28 -7.57 7.46
N ASN A 65 20.48 -8.50 6.97
CA ASN A 65 20.84 -9.28 5.79
C ASN A 65 20.44 -8.50 4.52
N GLU A 66 21.47 -8.01 3.82
CA GLU A 66 21.31 -7.19 2.61
C GLU A 66 20.56 -7.91 1.46
N LYS A 67 20.51 -9.23 1.48
CA LYS A 67 19.81 -10.03 0.45
C LYS A 67 18.31 -10.16 0.74
N ILE A 68 17.93 -10.20 2.02
CA ILE A 68 16.53 -10.42 2.45
C ILE A 68 15.77 -9.11 2.58
N LEU A 69 16.46 -8.05 2.99
CA LEU A 69 15.87 -6.73 3.20
C LEU A 69 15.11 -6.20 1.97
N PRO A 70 15.65 -6.21 0.73
CA PRO A 70 14.92 -5.69 -0.43
C PRO A 70 13.65 -6.49 -0.71
N TRP A 71 13.64 -7.81 -0.51
CA TRP A 71 12.45 -8.63 -0.69
C TRP A 71 11.36 -8.32 0.33
N ALA A 72 11.74 -8.12 1.59
CA ALA A 72 10.80 -7.72 2.64
C ALA A 72 10.18 -6.34 2.34
N LEU A 73 10.97 -5.40 1.83
CA LEU A 73 10.49 -4.07 1.44
C LEU A 73 9.56 -4.13 0.22
N ILE A 74 9.88 -4.94 -0.78
CA ILE A 74 9.02 -5.14 -1.96
C ILE A 74 7.66 -5.72 -1.54
N LEU A 75 7.66 -6.74 -0.68
CA LEU A 75 6.43 -7.32 -0.14
C LEU A 75 5.60 -6.28 0.63
N LEU A 76 6.26 -5.45 1.43
CA LEU A 76 5.59 -4.38 2.18
C LEU A 76 4.96 -3.33 1.24
N VAL A 77 5.67 -2.95 0.19
CA VAL A 77 5.16 -1.99 -0.81
C VAL A 77 3.97 -2.57 -1.55
N ILE A 78 4.04 -3.83 -1.99
CA ILE A 78 2.93 -4.50 -2.67
C ILE A 78 1.71 -4.62 -1.76
N ALA A 79 1.90 -5.06 -0.50
CA ALA A 79 0.83 -5.16 0.47
C ALA A 79 0.16 -3.81 0.73
N SER A 80 0.96 -2.78 0.96
CA SER A 80 0.46 -1.42 1.19
C SER A 80 -0.24 -0.84 -0.06
N TRP A 81 0.26 -1.17 -1.24
CA TRP A 81 -0.35 -0.74 -2.50
C TRP A 81 -1.72 -1.39 -2.71
N ILE A 82 -1.84 -2.69 -2.51
CA ILE A 82 -3.11 -3.41 -2.63
C ILE A 82 -4.13 -2.85 -1.62
N ASP A 83 -3.73 -2.69 -0.36
CA ASP A 83 -4.58 -2.19 0.71
C ASP A 83 -5.09 -0.77 0.42
N LYS A 84 -4.21 0.14 0.06
CA LYS A 84 -4.59 1.53 -0.21
C LYS A 84 -5.32 1.72 -1.54
N SER A 85 -4.96 0.97 -2.56
CA SER A 85 -5.63 1.02 -3.86
C SER A 85 -7.06 0.48 -3.77
N LEU A 86 -7.25 -0.70 -3.17
CA LEU A 86 -8.59 -1.28 -3.00
C LEU A 86 -9.41 -0.52 -1.96
N GLY A 87 -8.81 -0.09 -0.85
CA GLY A 87 -9.48 0.72 0.16
C GLY A 87 -9.99 2.05 -0.40
N LEU A 88 -9.22 2.70 -1.28
CA LEU A 88 -9.65 3.94 -1.95
C LEU A 88 -10.74 3.68 -2.99
N LEU A 89 -10.57 2.65 -3.82
CA LEU A 89 -11.55 2.29 -4.86
C LEU A 89 -12.88 1.87 -4.25
N VAL A 90 -12.86 0.96 -3.30
CA VAL A 90 -14.10 0.46 -2.66
C VAL A 90 -14.68 1.50 -1.72
N GLY A 91 -13.85 2.17 -0.91
CA GLY A 91 -14.31 3.24 -0.01
C GLY A 91 -14.83 4.48 -0.73
N GLY A 92 -14.38 4.72 -1.98
CA GLY A 92 -14.83 5.84 -2.80
C GLY A 92 -16.02 5.55 -3.71
N PHE A 93 -16.22 4.30 -4.11
CA PHE A 93 -17.26 3.90 -5.06
C PHE A 93 -18.38 3.02 -4.47
N VAL A 94 -18.18 2.50 -3.28
CA VAL A 94 -19.16 1.66 -2.56
C VAL A 94 -19.36 2.24 -1.14
N PRO A 95 -20.56 2.65 -0.73
CA PRO A 95 -21.86 2.48 -1.38
C PRO A 95 -22.25 3.66 -2.28
N ASN A 96 -22.95 3.38 -3.39
CA ASN A 96 -23.69 4.40 -4.10
C ASN A 96 -24.76 5.02 -3.19
N MET A 97 -25.23 6.23 -3.52
CA MET A 97 -26.34 6.90 -2.81
C MET A 97 -27.59 6.01 -2.62
N PHE A 98 -27.68 4.89 -3.33
CA PHE A 98 -28.78 3.92 -3.30
C PHE A 98 -28.46 2.64 -2.51
N GLU A 99 -27.36 2.61 -1.73
CA GLU A 99 -26.88 1.44 -0.96
C GLU A 99 -26.65 0.18 -1.84
N THR A 100 -26.56 0.34 -3.15
CA THR A 100 -26.30 -0.78 -4.06
C THR A 100 -24.80 -0.97 -4.25
N VAL A 101 -24.33 -2.19 -3.99
CA VAL A 101 -22.94 -2.61 -4.26
C VAL A 101 -22.84 -2.93 -5.73
N THR A 102 -22.20 -2.04 -6.51
CA THR A 102 -21.88 -2.33 -7.90
C THR A 102 -20.50 -2.98 -7.97
N GLU A 103 -20.43 -4.18 -8.54
CA GLU A 103 -19.15 -4.83 -8.81
C GLU A 103 -18.35 -3.99 -9.82
N TYR A 104 -17.25 -3.42 -9.34
CA TYR A 104 -16.36 -2.64 -10.16
C TYR A 104 -15.29 -3.53 -10.77
N THR A 105 -15.22 -3.57 -12.09
CA THR A 105 -14.12 -4.17 -12.85
C THR A 105 -13.35 -3.07 -13.55
N PRO A 106 -12.03 -2.94 -13.30
CA PRO A 106 -11.24 -1.89 -13.92
C PRO A 106 -11.21 -2.04 -15.44
N THR A 107 -11.47 -0.94 -16.14
CA THR A 107 -11.43 -0.87 -17.59
C THR A 107 -9.98 -0.72 -18.10
N VAL A 108 -9.71 -1.17 -19.33
CA VAL A 108 -8.38 -1.06 -19.95
C VAL A 108 -7.81 0.36 -19.93
N PRO A 109 -8.56 1.44 -20.24
CA PRO A 109 -8.03 2.80 -20.15
C PRO A 109 -7.66 3.22 -18.72
N GLU A 110 -8.36 2.76 -17.70
CA GLU A 110 -8.04 3.05 -16.31
C GLU A 110 -6.70 2.42 -15.89
N ILE A 111 -6.45 1.19 -16.32
CA ILE A 111 -5.16 0.53 -16.09
C ILE A 111 -4.02 1.27 -16.78
N LEU A 112 -4.23 1.75 -18.02
CA LEU A 112 -3.23 2.54 -18.75
C LEU A 112 -2.95 3.89 -18.08
N ILE A 113 -3.97 4.57 -17.58
CA ILE A 113 -3.81 5.82 -16.81
C ILE A 113 -3.03 5.56 -15.53
N ALA A 114 -3.37 4.51 -14.78
CA ALA A 114 -2.64 4.14 -13.57
C ALA A 114 -1.16 3.86 -13.86
N LEU A 115 -0.86 3.09 -14.91
CA LEU A 115 0.51 2.84 -15.37
C LEU A 115 1.25 4.14 -15.74
N GLY A 116 0.58 5.09 -16.40
CA GLY A 116 1.13 6.40 -16.73
C GLY A 116 1.51 7.20 -15.48
N VAL A 117 0.65 7.21 -14.46
CA VAL A 117 0.93 7.89 -13.18
C VAL A 117 2.11 7.24 -12.45
N TYR A 118 2.19 5.92 -12.43
CA TYR A 118 3.35 5.21 -11.86
C TYR A 118 4.64 5.49 -12.62
N GLY A 119 4.58 5.57 -13.96
CA GLY A 119 5.71 5.94 -14.79
C GLY A 119 6.24 7.35 -14.45
N LEU A 120 5.35 8.33 -14.32
CA LEU A 120 5.70 9.69 -13.89
C LEU A 120 6.32 9.69 -12.50
N GLY A 121 5.72 8.97 -11.54
CA GLY A 121 6.27 8.81 -10.19
C GLY A 121 7.67 8.21 -10.20
N GLY A 122 7.91 7.19 -11.02
CA GLY A 122 9.22 6.57 -11.20
C GLY A 122 10.28 7.52 -11.74
N ILE A 123 9.91 8.38 -12.71
CA ILE A 123 10.81 9.42 -13.24
C ILE A 123 11.18 10.42 -12.14
N ILE A 124 10.21 10.92 -11.41
CA ILE A 124 10.43 11.89 -10.31
C ILE A 124 11.38 11.28 -9.26
N VAL A 125 11.11 10.06 -8.82
CA VAL A 125 11.96 9.36 -7.84
C VAL A 125 13.37 9.17 -8.38
N SER A 126 13.53 8.81 -9.66
CA SER A 126 14.83 8.61 -10.29
C SER A 126 15.65 9.90 -10.35
N VAL A 127 15.01 11.03 -10.66
CA VAL A 127 15.65 12.36 -10.68
C VAL A 127 16.08 12.75 -9.27
N LEU A 128 15.18 12.63 -8.29
CA LEU A 128 15.48 12.95 -6.89
C LEU A 128 16.61 12.07 -6.34
N TRP A 129 16.62 10.80 -6.68
CA TRP A 129 17.68 9.87 -6.29
C TRP A 129 19.04 10.28 -6.85
N LYS A 130 19.07 10.67 -8.13
CA LYS A 130 20.30 11.16 -8.77
C LYS A 130 20.83 12.41 -8.08
N ILE A 131 19.96 13.38 -7.80
CA ILE A 131 20.32 14.62 -7.08
C ILE A 131 20.85 14.27 -5.68
N ALA A 132 20.19 13.39 -4.95
CA ALA A 132 20.62 12.98 -3.60
C ALA A 132 22.02 12.32 -3.60
N ILE A 133 22.31 11.50 -4.62
CA ILE A 133 23.64 10.87 -4.75
C ILE A 133 24.70 11.94 -5.07
N ASP A 134 24.43 12.88 -5.96
CA ASP A 134 25.37 13.90 -6.35
C ASP A 134 25.69 14.83 -5.15
N VAL A 135 24.69 15.26 -4.40
CA VAL A 135 24.86 16.04 -3.16
C VAL A 135 25.67 15.25 -2.11
N LYS A 136 25.41 13.95 -1.96
CA LYS A 136 26.17 13.11 -1.02
C LYS A 136 27.63 12.96 -1.42
N LYS A 137 27.93 12.86 -2.71
CA LYS A 137 29.31 12.80 -3.22
C LYS A 137 30.04 14.12 -2.98
N GLU A 138 29.36 15.24 -3.23
CA GLU A 138 29.96 16.57 -3.05
C GLU A 138 30.29 16.82 -1.57
N ASN A 139 29.36 16.54 -0.66
CA ASN A 139 29.61 16.64 0.78
C ASN A 139 30.73 15.72 1.25
N GLY A 140 30.85 14.51 0.72
CA GLY A 140 31.96 13.58 1.01
C GLY A 140 33.32 14.11 0.52
N THR A 141 33.34 14.78 -0.61
CA THR A 141 34.57 15.39 -1.17
C THR A 141 35.02 16.62 -0.36
N PHE A 142 34.09 17.41 0.15
CA PHE A 142 34.40 18.54 1.04
C PHE A 142 34.96 18.08 2.39
N ALA A 143 34.43 16.99 2.95
CA ALA A 143 34.92 16.42 4.21
C ALA A 143 36.36 15.89 4.11
N LEU A 144 36.76 15.37 2.94
CA LEU A 144 38.13 14.89 2.70
C LEU A 144 39.14 16.02 2.39
N LYS A 145 38.67 17.19 1.97
CA LYS A 145 39.53 18.33 1.61
C LYS A 145 39.76 19.28 2.81
N GLY A 146 39.04 19.10 3.91
CA GLY A 146 39.15 19.87 5.14
C GLY A 146 40.08 19.30 6.21
N ASN A 147 40.78 18.19 5.91
CA ASN A 147 41.82 17.58 6.74
C ASN A 147 43.15 17.68 6.00
#